data_a70c224d62540fe807a2e016c25471ab
#
_entry.id   a70c224d62540fe807a2e016c25471ab
#
_cell.length_a   1.000
_cell.length_b   1.000
_cell.length_c   1.000
_cell.angle_alpha   90.00
_cell.angle_beta   90.00
_cell.angle_gamma   90.00
#
_symmetry.space_group_name_H-M   'P 1'
#
loop_
_entity.id
_entity.type
_entity.pdbx_description
1 polymer ?
#
loop_
_entity_poly.entity_id
_entity_poly.type
_entity_poly.pdbx_seq_one_letter_code
_entity_poly.pdbx_strand_id
1 'polypeptide(L)'
;MDASPAQPQQLIASEAEYRSAIDELLGLAQREVCIFDRDLGRLALDAKERSALVEAFIAADSLRRLRIVLHDSAVVEGASPRLRELIRRFPGRIELRQTPDELRHLADSLLLVDGQHGLIRFHVDHARSKRVLADPVELAGRLQRFEDLWEASAPLSLGTVLGL
;
A
#
# COMPACT_ATOMS: atom_id res chain seq x y z
N MET A 1 33.05 -14.65 4.14
CA MET A 1 32.23 -13.58 3.57
C MET A 1 30.78 -13.79 3.98
N ASP A 2 30.48 -13.24 5.13
CA ASP A 2 29.18 -13.42 5.70
C ASP A 2 28.27 -12.29 5.26
N ALA A 3 27.51 -12.55 4.21
CA ALA A 3 26.32 -11.78 4.05
C ALA A 3 25.45 -12.08 5.27
N SER A 4 25.39 -11.17 6.23
CA SER A 4 24.41 -11.27 7.30
C SER A 4 23.06 -11.51 6.67
N PRO A 5 22.35 -12.57 7.03
CA PRO A 5 20.99 -12.75 6.51
C PRO A 5 20.23 -11.46 6.80
N ALA A 6 19.55 -10.94 5.79
CA ALA A 6 18.68 -9.77 5.96
C ALA A 6 17.80 -10.05 7.18
N GLN A 7 17.87 -9.20 8.18
CA GLN A 7 17.07 -9.40 9.38
C GLN A 7 15.61 -9.39 8.96
N PRO A 8 14.81 -10.41 9.32
CA PRO A 8 13.42 -10.47 8.91
C PRO A 8 12.61 -9.28 9.44
N GLN A 9 13.06 -8.65 10.53
CA GLN A 9 12.42 -7.46 11.09
C GLN A 9 13.46 -6.36 11.27
N GLN A 10 13.15 -5.16 10.77
CA GLN A 10 14.01 -4.00 10.89
C GLN A 10 13.20 -2.79 11.31
N LEU A 11 13.68 -2.07 12.33
CA LEU A 11 13.11 -0.79 12.71
C LEU A 11 13.64 0.30 11.78
N ILE A 12 12.74 1.17 11.33
CA ILE A 12 13.03 2.28 10.43
C ILE A 12 12.80 3.56 11.20
N ALA A 13 13.72 4.52 11.08
CA ALA A 13 13.70 5.78 11.83
C ALA A 13 13.67 7.02 10.96
N SER A 14 13.83 6.89 9.63
CA SER A 14 13.85 8.05 8.72
C SER A 14 12.91 7.89 7.55
N GLU A 15 12.49 9.03 6.97
CA GLU A 15 11.65 9.03 5.77
C GLU A 15 12.39 8.41 4.58
N ALA A 16 13.72 8.60 4.47
CA ALA A 16 14.50 8.01 3.40
C ALA A 16 14.51 6.48 3.47
N GLU A 17 14.69 5.92 4.67
CA GLU A 17 14.61 4.48 4.89
C GLU A 17 13.20 3.95 4.63
N TYR A 18 12.18 4.71 5.01
CA TYR A 18 10.77 4.37 4.75
C TYR A 18 10.52 4.25 3.24
N ARG A 19 10.94 5.25 2.46
CA ARG A 19 10.80 5.22 1.01
C ARG A 19 11.54 4.04 0.36
N SER A 20 12.76 3.76 0.82
CA SER A 20 13.52 2.61 0.34
C SER A 20 12.82 1.29 0.62
N ALA A 21 12.20 1.16 1.78
CA ALA A 21 11.45 -0.03 2.16
C ALA A 21 10.20 -0.21 1.28
N ILE A 22 9.51 0.87 0.94
CA ILE A 22 8.35 0.80 0.03
C ILE A 22 8.79 0.22 -1.33
N ASP A 23 9.86 0.76 -1.90
CA ASP A 23 10.36 0.32 -3.19
C ASP A 23 10.81 -1.14 -3.17
N GLU A 24 11.49 -1.54 -2.10
CA GLU A 24 11.90 -2.93 -1.90
C GLU A 24 10.70 -3.86 -1.87
N LEU A 25 9.69 -3.54 -1.08
CA LEU A 25 8.51 -4.39 -0.91
C LEU A 25 7.69 -4.48 -2.19
N LEU A 26 7.50 -3.37 -2.89
CA LEU A 26 6.80 -3.39 -4.17
C LEU A 26 7.54 -4.25 -5.21
N GLY A 27 8.87 -4.23 -5.18
CA GLY A 27 9.68 -5.07 -6.06
C GLY A 27 9.58 -6.55 -5.76
N LEU A 28 9.21 -6.94 -4.54
CA LEU A 28 9.04 -8.34 -4.14
C LEU A 28 7.64 -8.88 -4.46
N ALA A 29 6.68 -8.02 -4.74
CA ALA A 29 5.28 -8.40 -4.89
C ALA A 29 5.06 -9.35 -6.07
N GLN A 30 4.34 -10.45 -5.83
CA GLN A 30 4.05 -11.48 -6.84
C GLN A 30 2.58 -11.86 -6.94
N ARG A 31 1.74 -11.52 -5.96
CA ARG A 31 0.32 -11.91 -5.95
C ARG A 31 -0.61 -10.78 -5.56
N GLU A 32 -0.37 -10.17 -4.40
CA GLU A 32 -1.26 -9.17 -3.86
C GLU A 32 -0.51 -8.12 -3.06
N VAL A 33 -0.91 -6.86 -3.24
CA VAL A 33 -0.45 -5.74 -2.43
C VAL A 33 -1.67 -5.16 -1.73
N CYS A 34 -1.60 -5.02 -0.40
CA CYS A 34 -2.64 -4.42 0.42
C CYS A 34 -2.08 -3.19 1.11
N ILE A 35 -2.77 -2.07 0.97
CA ILE A 35 -2.36 -0.79 1.55
C ILE A 35 -3.50 -0.21 2.38
N PHE A 36 -3.20 0.17 3.62
CA PHE A 36 -4.04 1.02 4.44
C PHE A 36 -3.24 2.27 4.78
N ASP A 37 -3.76 3.44 4.41
CA ASP A 37 -3.09 4.71 4.64
C ASP A 37 -4.10 5.84 4.78
N ARG A 38 -3.65 6.98 5.29
CA ARG A 38 -4.51 8.16 5.40
C ARG A 38 -4.94 8.66 4.02
N ASP A 39 -3.98 8.92 3.12
CA ASP A 39 -4.27 9.56 1.82
C ASP A 39 -3.31 9.20 0.69
N LEU A 40 -2.34 8.32 0.93
CA LEU A 40 -1.24 7.93 0.04
C LEU A 40 -0.16 8.99 -0.15
N GLY A 41 -0.24 10.14 0.52
CA GLY A 41 0.75 11.21 0.34
C GLY A 41 2.18 10.77 0.60
N ARG A 42 2.43 10.10 1.73
CA ARG A 42 3.78 9.65 2.10
C ARG A 42 4.23 8.39 1.35
N LEU A 43 3.30 7.54 0.95
CA LEU A 43 3.62 6.38 0.12
C LEU A 43 3.97 6.79 -1.30
N ALA A 44 3.46 7.93 -1.76
CA ALA A 44 3.77 8.52 -3.06
C ALA A 44 3.72 7.51 -4.21
N LEU A 45 2.64 6.74 -4.30
CA LEU A 45 2.48 5.74 -5.37
C LEU A 45 2.49 6.36 -6.77
N ASP A 46 2.19 7.65 -6.86
CA ASP A 46 2.19 8.38 -8.12
C ASP A 46 3.58 8.86 -8.58
N ALA A 47 4.61 8.76 -7.72
CA ALA A 47 5.98 9.08 -8.13
C ALA A 47 6.37 8.19 -9.31
N LYS A 48 7.08 8.75 -10.29
CA LYS A 48 7.38 8.10 -11.58
C LYS A 48 7.95 6.70 -11.40
N GLU A 49 9.00 6.55 -10.60
CA GLU A 49 9.68 5.28 -10.39
C GLU A 49 8.82 4.29 -9.63
N ARG A 50 8.09 4.77 -8.63
CA ARG A 50 7.21 3.91 -7.82
C ARG A 50 5.97 3.47 -8.59
N SER A 51 5.40 4.38 -9.37
CA SER A 51 4.31 4.06 -10.27
C SER A 51 4.73 2.99 -11.29
N ALA A 52 5.97 3.02 -11.76
CA ALA A 52 6.50 1.99 -12.65
C ALA A 52 6.59 0.62 -11.97
N LEU A 53 6.94 0.58 -10.68
CA LEU A 53 6.94 -0.67 -9.91
C LEU A 53 5.52 -1.24 -9.77
N VAL A 54 4.54 -0.40 -9.50
CA VAL A 54 3.14 -0.82 -9.40
C VAL A 54 2.65 -1.34 -10.75
N GLU A 55 2.95 -0.63 -11.84
CA GLU A 55 2.58 -1.06 -13.18
C GLU A 55 3.19 -2.40 -13.54
N ALA A 56 4.48 -2.59 -13.30
CA ALA A 56 5.17 -3.84 -13.56
C ALA A 56 4.55 -5.00 -12.77
N PHE A 57 4.19 -4.76 -11.52
CA PHE A 57 3.53 -5.75 -10.69
C PHE A 57 2.18 -6.17 -11.29
N ILE A 58 1.31 -5.21 -11.59
CA ILE A 58 -0.04 -5.49 -12.09
C ILE A 58 -0.01 -6.11 -13.49
N ALA A 59 0.87 -5.63 -14.36
CA ALA A 59 0.93 -6.07 -15.75
C ALA A 59 1.50 -7.49 -15.92
N ALA A 60 2.24 -7.99 -14.95
CA ALA A 60 2.96 -9.26 -15.09
C ALA A 60 2.06 -10.49 -15.05
N ASP A 61 0.90 -10.44 -14.40
CA ASP A 61 -0.03 -11.57 -14.30
C ASP A 61 -1.44 -11.04 -14.01
N SER A 62 -2.42 -11.62 -14.71
CA SER A 62 -3.82 -11.20 -14.62
C SER A 62 -4.47 -11.46 -13.25
N LEU A 63 -3.87 -12.32 -12.43
CA LEU A 63 -4.38 -12.63 -11.08
C LEU A 63 -3.85 -11.70 -10.01
N ARG A 64 -2.87 -10.84 -10.34
CA ARG A 64 -2.30 -9.89 -9.38
C ARG A 64 -3.26 -8.75 -9.15
N ARG A 65 -3.35 -8.31 -7.90
CA ARG A 65 -4.24 -7.19 -7.55
C ARG A 65 -3.65 -6.33 -6.44
N LEU A 66 -4.10 -5.07 -6.44
CA LEU A 66 -3.75 -4.06 -5.45
C LEU A 66 -5.04 -3.59 -4.79
N ARG A 67 -5.12 -3.70 -3.47
CA ARG A 67 -6.25 -3.20 -2.68
C ARG A 67 -5.78 -2.09 -1.75
N ILE A 68 -6.47 -0.96 -1.78
CA ILE A 68 -6.10 0.23 -1.02
C ILE A 68 -7.31 0.68 -0.19
N VAL A 69 -7.10 0.90 1.10
CA VAL A 69 -8.06 1.53 2.01
C VAL A 69 -7.51 2.89 2.43
N LEU A 70 -8.28 3.94 2.25
CA LEU A 70 -7.89 5.31 2.57
C LEU A 70 -8.91 5.96 3.50
N HIS A 71 -8.43 6.91 4.33
CA HIS A 71 -9.33 7.83 5.03
C HIS A 71 -9.78 8.97 4.12
N ASP A 72 -8.87 9.48 3.28
CA ASP A 72 -9.09 10.67 2.45
C ASP A 72 -8.64 10.39 1.02
N SER A 73 -9.53 10.62 0.07
CA SER A 73 -9.29 10.38 -1.36
C SER A 73 -8.77 11.61 -2.12
N ALA A 74 -8.61 12.76 -1.48
CA ALA A 74 -8.27 14.01 -2.15
C ALA A 74 -6.96 13.94 -2.95
N VAL A 75 -5.92 13.31 -2.40
CA VAL A 75 -4.64 13.15 -3.09
C VAL A 75 -4.79 12.27 -4.33
N VAL A 76 -5.53 11.18 -4.23
CA VAL A 76 -5.75 10.28 -5.36
C VAL A 76 -6.57 10.99 -6.44
N GLU A 77 -7.59 11.73 -6.07
CA GLU A 77 -8.45 12.44 -7.00
C GLU A 77 -7.76 13.62 -7.69
N GLY A 78 -6.94 14.38 -6.94
CA GLY A 78 -6.40 15.66 -7.40
C GLY A 78 -4.92 15.64 -7.78
N ALA A 79 -4.12 14.69 -7.30
CA ALA A 79 -2.66 14.73 -7.41
C ALA A 79 -2.02 13.39 -7.78
N SER A 80 -2.78 12.46 -8.34
CA SER A 80 -2.27 11.11 -8.66
C SER A 80 -2.65 10.67 -10.08
N PRO A 81 -2.22 11.41 -11.12
CA PRO A 81 -2.60 11.08 -12.49
C PRO A 81 -2.07 9.73 -12.97
N ARG A 82 -0.86 9.33 -12.57
CA ARG A 82 -0.30 8.02 -12.97
C ARG A 82 -1.05 6.87 -12.32
N LEU A 83 -1.36 6.98 -11.04
CA LEU A 83 -2.14 5.96 -10.34
C LEU A 83 -3.54 5.84 -10.93
N ARG A 84 -4.18 6.96 -11.20
CA ARG A 84 -5.52 6.97 -11.83
C ARG A 84 -5.49 6.32 -13.21
N GLU A 85 -4.45 6.55 -13.98
CA GLU A 85 -4.28 5.91 -15.29
C GLU A 85 -4.13 4.38 -15.15
N LEU A 86 -3.39 3.91 -14.16
CA LEU A 86 -3.27 2.48 -13.88
C LEU A 86 -4.61 1.87 -13.48
N ILE A 87 -5.38 2.56 -12.65
CA ILE A 87 -6.72 2.11 -12.25
C ILE A 87 -7.61 1.97 -13.49
N ARG A 88 -7.54 2.93 -14.41
CA ARG A 88 -8.31 2.91 -15.64
C ARG A 88 -7.90 1.76 -16.59
N ARG A 89 -6.60 1.52 -16.71
CA ARG A 89 -6.06 0.49 -17.61
C ARG A 89 -6.28 -0.93 -17.11
N PHE A 90 -6.37 -1.11 -15.80
CA PHE A 90 -6.51 -2.42 -15.17
C PHE A 90 -7.77 -2.47 -14.30
N PRO A 91 -8.96 -2.38 -14.92
CA PRO A 91 -10.21 -2.33 -14.16
C PRO A 91 -10.41 -3.61 -13.32
N GLY A 92 -10.88 -3.42 -12.09
CA GLY A 92 -11.11 -4.54 -11.16
C GLY A 92 -9.85 -5.14 -10.54
N ARG A 93 -8.67 -4.67 -10.94
CA ARG A 93 -7.37 -5.17 -10.47
C ARG A 93 -6.72 -4.25 -9.45
N ILE A 94 -7.07 -2.97 -9.50
CA ILE A 94 -6.68 -1.96 -8.51
C ILE A 94 -7.99 -1.42 -7.93
N GLU A 95 -8.23 -1.69 -6.66
CA GLU A 95 -9.47 -1.31 -6.00
C GLU A 95 -9.19 -0.42 -4.79
N LEU A 96 -9.98 0.64 -4.65
CA LEU A 96 -9.88 1.58 -3.54
C LEU A 96 -11.18 1.58 -2.74
N ARG A 97 -11.04 1.63 -1.42
CA ARG A 97 -12.14 1.83 -0.50
C ARG A 97 -11.84 2.98 0.46
N GLN A 98 -12.86 3.65 0.92
CA GLN A 98 -12.75 4.75 1.88
C GLN A 98 -13.35 4.32 3.22
N THR A 99 -12.62 4.59 4.30
CA THR A 99 -13.10 4.28 5.65
C THR A 99 -14.29 5.12 6.03
N PRO A 100 -15.19 4.58 6.87
CA PRO A 100 -16.25 5.40 7.48
C PRO A 100 -15.66 6.36 8.52
N ASP A 101 -16.42 7.40 8.87
CA ASP A 101 -15.96 8.43 9.80
C ASP A 101 -15.51 7.86 11.15
N GLU A 102 -16.14 6.79 11.62
CA GLU A 102 -15.81 6.14 12.89
C GLU A 102 -14.39 5.59 12.95
N LEU A 103 -13.77 5.32 11.80
CA LEU A 103 -12.43 4.76 11.72
C LEU A 103 -11.35 5.80 11.37
N ARG A 104 -11.72 7.05 11.13
CA ARG A 104 -10.76 8.09 10.69
C ARG A 104 -9.71 8.44 11.75
N HIS A 105 -9.94 8.09 13.00
CA HIS A 105 -8.97 8.28 14.08
C HIS A 105 -7.78 7.32 14.00
N LEU A 106 -7.87 6.26 13.23
CA LEU A 106 -6.78 5.29 13.07
C LEU A 106 -5.64 5.95 12.29
N ALA A 107 -4.47 6.03 12.90
CA ALA A 107 -3.36 6.83 12.38
C ALA A 107 -2.16 6.01 11.90
N ASP A 108 -2.25 4.70 11.93
CA ASP A 108 -1.21 3.81 11.39
C ASP A 108 -1.35 3.65 9.88
N SER A 109 -0.28 3.15 9.26
CA SER A 109 -0.26 2.85 7.82
C SER A 109 0.35 1.47 7.61
N LEU A 110 -0.22 0.71 6.68
CA LEU A 110 0.21 -0.65 6.37
C LEU A 110 0.47 -0.78 4.89
N LEU A 111 1.60 -1.42 4.55
CA LEU A 111 1.86 -1.92 3.20
C LEU A 111 2.18 -3.41 3.35
N LEU A 112 1.29 -4.28 2.90
CA LEU A 112 1.42 -5.73 3.04
C LEU A 112 1.54 -6.36 1.66
N VAL A 113 2.54 -7.23 1.50
CA VAL A 113 2.86 -7.85 0.22
C VAL A 113 2.79 -9.36 0.35
N ASP A 114 1.86 -9.98 -0.39
CA ASP A 114 1.69 -11.44 -0.51
C ASP A 114 1.44 -12.15 0.84
N GLY A 115 1.06 -11.42 1.89
CA GLY A 115 0.96 -11.97 3.24
C GLY A 115 2.31 -12.38 3.84
N GLN A 116 3.43 -12.12 3.15
CA GLN A 116 4.78 -12.53 3.50
C GLN A 116 5.63 -11.38 4.01
N HIS A 117 5.46 -10.20 3.45
CA HIS A 117 6.27 -9.02 3.71
C HIS A 117 5.39 -7.85 4.11
N GLY A 118 5.91 -6.95 4.91
CA GLY A 118 5.13 -5.79 5.34
C GLY A 118 5.96 -4.63 5.81
N LEU A 119 5.35 -3.45 5.73
CA LEU A 119 5.88 -2.22 6.26
C LEU A 119 4.78 -1.60 7.12
N ILE A 120 5.02 -1.51 8.41
CA ILE A 120 4.07 -0.97 9.38
C ILE A 120 4.58 0.39 9.85
N ARG A 121 3.90 1.46 9.49
CA ARG A 121 4.17 2.78 10.02
C ARG A 121 3.24 2.99 11.21
N PHE A 122 3.81 3.22 12.39
CA PHE A 122 3.03 3.23 13.63
C PHE A 122 2.12 4.46 13.73
N HIS A 123 2.57 5.58 13.16
CA HIS A 123 1.76 6.79 13.04
C HIS A 123 2.17 7.52 11.75
N VAL A 124 1.19 7.91 10.95
CA VAL A 124 1.44 8.51 9.62
C VAL A 124 2.31 9.76 9.68
N ASP A 125 2.28 10.52 10.78
CA ASP A 125 3.07 11.75 10.92
C ASP A 125 4.50 11.53 11.41
N HIS A 126 4.88 10.29 11.74
CA HIS A 126 6.22 9.96 12.24
C HIS A 126 6.84 8.86 11.40
N ALA A 127 8.14 9.01 11.09
CA ALA A 127 8.83 8.05 10.22
C ALA A 127 9.03 6.67 10.84
N ARG A 128 8.88 6.55 12.16
CA ARG A 128 9.10 5.29 12.86
C ARG A 128 8.22 4.19 12.31
N SER A 129 8.86 3.15 11.80
CA SER A 129 8.19 2.05 11.10
C SER A 129 8.91 0.73 11.38
N LYS A 130 8.27 -0.37 11.00
CA LYS A 130 8.84 -1.71 11.08
C LYS A 130 8.71 -2.36 9.72
N ARG A 131 9.83 -2.83 9.16
CA ARG A 131 9.84 -3.63 7.94
C ARG A 131 9.94 -5.10 8.32
N VAL A 132 9.10 -5.94 7.74
CA VAL A 132 9.08 -7.38 7.96
C VAL A 132 9.26 -8.08 6.62
N LEU A 133 10.21 -9.00 6.52
CA LEU A 133 10.47 -9.77 5.30
C LEU A 133 10.28 -11.26 5.57
N ALA A 134 9.54 -11.94 4.70
CA ALA A 134 9.34 -13.38 4.72
C ALA A 134 8.92 -13.93 6.09
N ASP A 135 7.99 -13.24 6.76
CA ASP A 135 7.52 -13.64 8.08
C ASP A 135 5.99 -13.53 8.17
N PRO A 136 5.27 -14.49 7.59
CA PRO A 136 3.81 -14.47 7.59
C PRO A 136 3.20 -14.61 8.99
N VAL A 137 3.90 -15.26 9.92
CA VAL A 137 3.40 -15.42 11.30
C VAL A 137 3.36 -14.05 11.98
N GLU A 138 4.43 -13.26 11.86
CA GLU A 138 4.49 -11.90 12.40
C GLU A 138 3.42 -10.98 11.79
N LEU A 139 3.10 -11.17 10.52
CA LEU A 139 2.18 -10.30 9.79
C LEU A 139 0.71 -10.74 9.88
N ALA A 140 0.41 -11.91 10.43
CA ALA A 140 -0.95 -12.45 10.43
C ALA A 140 -1.97 -11.50 11.05
N GLY A 141 -1.63 -10.88 12.18
CA GLY A 141 -2.52 -9.91 12.85
C GLY A 141 -2.72 -8.63 12.04
N ARG A 142 -1.67 -8.17 11.33
CA ARG A 142 -1.76 -6.98 10.49
C ARG A 142 -2.60 -7.25 9.24
N LEU A 143 -2.47 -8.43 8.66
CA LEU A 143 -3.28 -8.82 7.52
C LEU A 143 -4.76 -8.91 7.90
N GLN A 144 -5.07 -9.49 9.07
CA GLN A 144 -6.45 -9.56 9.57
C GLN A 144 -7.00 -8.14 9.80
N ARG A 145 -6.19 -7.25 10.38
CA ARG A 145 -6.57 -5.84 10.54
C ARG A 145 -6.92 -5.19 9.19
N PHE A 146 -6.10 -5.44 8.17
CA PHE A 146 -6.39 -4.91 6.84
C PHE A 146 -7.73 -5.46 6.31
N GLU A 147 -7.97 -6.76 6.43
CA GLU A 147 -9.22 -7.36 5.95
C GLU A 147 -10.43 -6.79 6.70
N ASP A 148 -10.32 -6.57 8.00
CA ASP A 148 -11.40 -5.94 8.77
C ASP A 148 -11.67 -4.51 8.32
N LEU A 149 -10.62 -3.73 8.03
CA LEU A 149 -10.75 -2.38 7.51
C LEU A 149 -11.37 -2.38 6.11
N TRP A 150 -10.96 -3.34 5.28
CA TRP A 150 -11.51 -3.49 3.92
C TRP A 150 -13.01 -3.73 3.96
N GLU A 151 -13.44 -4.68 4.79
CA GLU A 151 -14.86 -5.01 4.93
C GLU A 151 -15.69 -3.85 5.49
N ALA A 152 -15.12 -3.03 6.36
CA ALA A 152 -15.79 -1.89 6.96
C ALA A 152 -15.86 -0.66 6.05
N SER A 153 -15.13 -0.66 4.93
CA SER A 153 -14.94 0.51 4.08
C SER A 153 -15.78 0.44 2.81
N ALA A 154 -16.14 1.61 2.27
CA ALA A 154 -16.98 1.71 1.07
C ALA A 154 -16.15 1.85 -0.20
N PRO A 155 -16.55 1.21 -1.31
CA PRO A 155 -15.84 1.36 -2.58
C PRO A 155 -15.74 2.82 -3.03
N LEU A 156 -14.56 3.19 -3.56
CA LEU A 156 -14.33 4.47 -4.22
C LEU A 156 -14.34 4.24 -5.73
N SER A 157 -15.15 5.03 -6.43
CA SER A 157 -15.24 4.96 -7.88
C SER A 157 -14.67 6.24 -8.50
N LEU A 158 -13.39 6.20 -8.86
CA LEU A 158 -12.72 7.36 -9.45
C LEU A 158 -13.04 7.56 -10.93
N GLY A 159 -13.40 6.48 -11.61
CA GLY A 159 -13.66 6.51 -13.04
C GLY A 159 -15.00 7.12 -13.44
N THR A 160 -15.99 7.08 -12.56
CA THR A 160 -17.35 7.55 -12.87
C THR A 160 -17.43 9.05 -13.06
N VAL A 161 -16.60 9.81 -12.36
CA VAL A 161 -16.58 11.27 -12.45
C VAL A 161 -16.05 11.74 -13.80
N LEU A 162 -15.25 10.94 -14.45
CA LEU A 162 -14.60 11.28 -15.71
C LEU A 162 -15.32 10.72 -16.94
N GLY A 163 -16.31 9.89 -16.74
CA GLY A 163 -17.12 9.31 -17.81
C GLY A 163 -18.14 10.27 -18.39
N LEU A 164 -18.05 11.50 -18.01
CA LEU A 164 -18.94 12.52 -18.52
C LEU A 164 -18.32 13.22 -19.76
#